data_0321aea7b9b60ed2dc0780818838bcab
#
_entry.id   0321aea7b9b60ed2dc0780818838bcab
#
_cell.length_a   1.000
_cell.length_b   1.000
_cell.length_c   1.000
_cell.angle_alpha   90.00
_cell.angle_beta   90.00
_cell.angle_gamma   90.00
#
_symmetry.space_group_name_H-M   'P 1'
#
loop_
_entity.id
_entity.type
_entity.pdbx_description
1 polymer ?
#
loop_
_entity_poly.entity_id
_entity_poly.type
_entity_poly.pdbx_seq_one_letter_code
_entity_poly.pdbx_strand_id
1 'polypeptide(L)'
;MAIVVNDRERIGEEKLGVLFDGGKVRRREWRGLRDTLYDYGRWLYILSILAGVIAKPRNVKAMFRYRWFANYLAVPHMLDKFTMGLRDEPLRIVHTAMDFVVKDVAMTIDNSIRGDRRTGNDVEFSDRCVLSDENAMTAFMMGFPTLKAILREIPTMFSANLLNHYSTTHHLDVAQQFGIPGDVCPMPEAEAGISIDDDFPVLGKCAVQVNTTCDGALMGNGIIAKRLEREYGIPTFQLVAPMRHREEDVQKYAAQDMKNAIAFVEEKMGVKWDWKAYFECAKRVNETTRNRWEWLEVNSTPYPQFVGAVFSLYNDTNYMGNCGRSAEFPPIDKKIMKLVRQGYERKTMMAPEYRHRCIVWGVQP
;
A
#
# COMPACT_ATOMS: atom_id res chain seq x y z
N MET A 1 -4.63 -4.94 -32.25
CA MET A 1 -3.47 -4.20 -32.81
C MET A 1 -3.88 -3.08 -33.78
N ALA A 2 -4.80 -3.29 -34.70
CA ALA A 2 -5.27 -2.23 -35.64
C ALA A 2 -5.94 -1.02 -34.97
N ILE A 3 -6.62 -1.23 -33.83
CA ILE A 3 -7.33 -0.15 -33.08
C ILE A 3 -6.36 0.84 -32.44
N VAL A 4 -5.22 0.35 -31.95
CA VAL A 4 -4.20 1.21 -31.30
C VAL A 4 -3.47 2.10 -32.32
N VAL A 5 -3.28 1.61 -33.55
CA VAL A 5 -2.64 2.38 -34.63
C VAL A 5 -3.57 3.48 -35.13
N ASN A 6 -4.88 3.21 -35.27
CA ASN A 6 -5.86 4.22 -35.68
C ASN A 6 -6.09 5.32 -34.64
N ASP A 7 -5.94 5.02 -33.36
CA ASP A 7 -6.05 6.05 -32.31
C ASP A 7 -4.81 6.95 -32.25
N ARG A 8 -3.64 6.46 -32.62
CA ARG A 8 -2.44 7.30 -32.76
C ARG A 8 -2.57 8.30 -33.92
N GLU A 9 -3.11 7.89 -35.05
CA GLU A 9 -3.36 8.79 -36.17
C GLU A 9 -4.45 9.83 -35.88
N ARG A 10 -5.48 9.47 -35.08
CA ARG A 10 -6.58 10.38 -34.67
C ARG A 10 -6.15 11.42 -33.64
N ILE A 11 -5.20 11.10 -32.79
CA ILE A 11 -4.73 12.04 -31.74
C ILE A 11 -3.78 13.09 -32.31
N GLY A 12 -3.21 12.85 -33.49
CA GLY A 12 -2.21 13.70 -34.11
C GLY A 12 -0.88 13.71 -33.37
N GLU A 13 0.21 13.72 -34.08
CA GLU A 13 1.56 13.71 -33.48
C GLU A 13 1.80 14.87 -32.50
N GLU A 14 1.20 16.03 -32.75
CA GLU A 14 1.27 17.21 -31.87
C GLU A 14 0.67 16.94 -30.47
N LYS A 15 -0.46 16.20 -30.38
CA LYS A 15 -1.08 15.86 -29.08
C LYS A 15 -0.31 14.77 -28.34
N LEU A 16 0.27 13.83 -29.06
CA LEU A 16 1.18 12.84 -28.49
C LEU A 16 2.50 13.47 -28.05
N GLY A 17 3.04 14.41 -28.82
CA GLY A 17 4.21 15.20 -28.45
C GLY A 17 4.01 15.93 -27.11
N VAL A 18 2.85 16.50 -26.87
CA VAL A 18 2.51 17.16 -25.60
C VAL A 18 2.44 16.17 -24.43
N LEU A 19 2.05 14.92 -24.65
CA LEU A 19 2.01 13.87 -23.62
C LEU A 19 3.40 13.29 -23.31
N PHE A 20 4.28 13.27 -24.30
CA PHE A 20 5.61 12.65 -24.22
C PHE A 20 6.78 13.64 -24.38
N ASP A 21 6.50 14.94 -24.48
CA ASP A 21 7.49 15.97 -24.70
C ASP A 21 8.34 16.17 -23.44
N GLY A 22 9.32 15.28 -23.28
CA GLY A 22 10.50 15.46 -22.44
C GLY A 22 10.28 15.91 -20.99
N GLY A 23 9.12 15.63 -20.41
CA GLY A 23 8.83 16.01 -19.02
C GLY A 23 8.53 17.50 -18.83
N LYS A 24 8.22 18.26 -19.86
CA LYS A 24 7.62 19.57 -19.69
C LYS A 24 6.26 19.40 -19.02
N VAL A 25 6.28 19.55 -17.70
CA VAL A 25 5.07 19.56 -16.87
C VAL A 25 4.11 20.57 -17.49
N ARG A 26 2.90 20.12 -17.88
CA ARG A 26 1.84 21.05 -18.26
C ARG A 26 1.80 22.13 -17.19
N ARG A 27 1.84 23.41 -17.60
CA ARG A 27 1.65 24.52 -16.66
C ARG A 27 0.39 24.21 -15.87
N ARG A 28 0.51 24.14 -14.54
CA ARG A 28 -0.64 23.96 -13.66
C ARG A 28 -1.66 25.00 -14.04
N GLU A 29 -2.87 24.59 -14.39
CA GLU A 29 -3.95 25.54 -14.50
C GLU A 29 -4.06 26.32 -13.20
N TRP A 30 -4.21 27.63 -13.32
CA TRP A 30 -4.27 28.48 -12.14
C TRP A 30 -5.43 28.08 -11.25
N ARG A 31 -5.16 27.73 -10.01
CA ARG A 31 -6.15 27.48 -8.96
C ARG A 31 -6.46 28.81 -8.29
N GLY A 32 -7.74 28.98 -7.84
CA GLY A 32 -8.08 30.11 -6.99
C GLY A 32 -7.22 30.16 -5.72
N LEU A 33 -7.00 31.36 -5.19
CA LEU A 33 -6.14 31.59 -4.02
C LEU A 33 -6.46 30.65 -2.85
N ARG A 34 -7.73 30.39 -2.59
CA ARG A 34 -8.20 29.50 -1.52
C ARG A 34 -7.67 28.06 -1.67
N ASP A 35 -7.76 27.51 -2.87
CA ASP A 35 -7.32 26.14 -3.13
C ASP A 35 -5.80 26.04 -3.19
N THR A 36 -5.14 27.08 -3.66
CA THR A 36 -3.67 27.18 -3.64
C THR A 36 -3.14 27.20 -2.19
N LEU A 37 -3.70 28.03 -1.33
CA LEU A 37 -3.30 28.09 0.08
C LEU A 37 -3.60 26.77 0.80
N TYR A 38 -4.74 26.14 0.50
CA TYR A 38 -5.07 24.84 1.06
C TYR A 38 -4.05 23.77 0.62
N ASP A 39 -3.74 23.68 -0.66
CA ASP A 39 -2.77 22.74 -1.24
C ASP A 39 -1.39 22.90 -0.57
N TYR A 40 -0.85 24.13 -0.52
CA TYR A 40 0.43 24.39 0.16
C TYR A 40 0.39 24.06 1.66
N GLY A 41 -0.69 24.35 2.34
CA GLY A 41 -0.85 24.01 3.76
C GLY A 41 -0.81 22.50 3.98
N ARG A 42 -1.42 21.71 3.09
CA ARG A 42 -1.35 20.24 3.16
C ARG A 42 0.03 19.70 2.82
N TRP A 43 0.71 20.32 1.87
CA TRP A 43 2.10 20.03 1.54
C TRP A 43 3.02 20.22 2.75
N LEU A 44 2.92 21.33 3.45
CA LEU A 44 3.69 21.59 4.67
C LEU A 44 3.41 20.55 5.75
N TYR A 45 2.15 20.13 5.89
CA TYR A 45 1.78 19.05 6.81
C TYR A 45 2.49 17.74 6.46
N ILE A 46 2.47 17.32 5.21
CA ILE A 46 3.14 16.10 4.74
C ILE A 46 4.65 16.19 4.93
N LEU A 47 5.26 17.31 4.57
CA LEU A 47 6.68 17.56 4.82
C LEU A 47 7.03 17.46 6.30
N SER A 48 6.14 17.90 7.19
CA SER A 48 6.36 17.78 8.65
C SER A 48 6.34 16.32 9.12
N ILE A 49 5.48 15.47 8.55
CA ILE A 49 5.47 14.01 8.82
C ILE A 49 6.79 13.39 8.38
N LEU A 50 7.22 13.67 7.14
CA LEU A 50 8.47 13.15 6.59
C LEU A 50 9.68 13.60 7.39
N ALA A 51 9.75 14.88 7.72
CA ALA A 51 10.80 15.43 8.57
C ALA A 51 10.83 14.77 9.95
N GLY A 52 9.66 14.53 10.55
CA GLY A 52 9.54 13.83 11.84
C GLY A 52 10.05 12.39 11.82
N VAL A 53 9.94 11.71 10.68
CA VAL A 53 10.51 10.36 10.51
C VAL A 53 12.02 10.45 10.28
N ILE A 54 12.47 11.31 9.37
CA ILE A 54 13.87 11.41 8.97
C ILE A 54 14.74 11.97 10.12
N ALA A 55 14.22 12.89 10.94
CA ALA A 55 14.97 13.51 12.04
C ALA A 55 15.39 12.51 13.14
N LYS A 56 14.84 11.30 13.18
CA LYS A 56 15.22 10.29 14.16
C LYS A 56 16.59 9.71 13.82
N PRO A 57 17.59 9.70 14.75
CA PRO A 57 18.94 9.24 14.45
C PRO A 57 19.00 7.80 13.88
N ARG A 58 18.11 6.90 14.35
CA ARG A 58 18.01 5.54 13.83
C ARG A 58 17.61 5.51 12.35
N ASN A 59 16.70 6.42 11.95
CA ASN A 59 16.20 6.49 10.58
C ASN A 59 17.25 7.10 9.64
N VAL A 60 18.04 8.08 10.13
CA VAL A 60 19.19 8.59 9.37
C VAL A 60 20.19 7.47 9.08
N LYS A 61 20.53 6.64 10.07
CA LYS A 61 21.41 5.48 9.87
C LYS A 61 20.81 4.47 8.87
N ALA A 62 19.49 4.25 8.95
CA ALA A 62 18.79 3.34 8.06
C ALA A 62 18.82 3.81 6.60
N MET A 63 18.82 5.09 6.31
CA MET A 63 18.94 5.63 4.94
C MET A 63 20.26 5.23 4.26
N PHE A 64 21.32 5.03 5.04
CA PHE A 64 22.61 4.53 4.53
C PHE A 64 22.68 3.00 4.47
N ARG A 65 21.84 2.30 5.23
CA ARG A 65 21.83 0.84 5.29
C ARG A 65 20.87 0.24 4.25
N TYR A 66 19.68 0.81 4.10
CA TYR A 66 18.60 0.30 3.26
C TYR A 66 18.40 1.19 2.04
N ARG A 67 18.68 0.67 0.84
CA ARG A 67 18.67 1.43 -0.42
C ARG A 67 17.29 2.02 -0.74
N TRP A 68 16.23 1.26 -0.50
CA TRP A 68 14.85 1.70 -0.75
C TRP A 68 14.40 2.88 0.11
N PHE A 69 15.03 3.08 1.28
CA PHE A 69 14.59 4.11 2.21
C PHE A 69 14.74 5.54 1.64
N ALA A 70 15.76 5.78 0.86
CA ALA A 70 15.98 7.08 0.21
C ALA A 70 14.85 7.46 -0.77
N ASN A 71 14.17 6.47 -1.36
CA ASN A 71 13.05 6.70 -2.27
C ASN A 71 11.87 7.38 -1.59
N TYR A 72 11.76 7.23 -0.29
CA TYR A 72 10.73 7.87 0.52
C TYR A 72 10.77 9.40 0.45
N LEU A 73 11.93 9.99 0.17
CA LEU A 73 12.09 11.42 -0.04
C LEU A 73 11.38 11.94 -1.30
N ALA A 74 11.01 11.06 -2.23
CA ALA A 74 10.30 11.44 -3.45
C ALA A 74 8.76 11.45 -3.28
N VAL A 75 8.21 11.10 -2.11
CA VAL A 75 6.76 11.18 -1.81
C VAL A 75 6.17 12.54 -2.18
N PRO A 76 6.83 13.69 -1.94
CA PRO A 76 6.35 14.97 -2.42
C PRO A 76 6.05 15.03 -3.92
N HIS A 77 6.94 14.52 -4.76
CA HIS A 77 6.74 14.51 -6.20
C HIS A 77 5.50 13.70 -6.63
N MET A 78 5.26 12.57 -5.97
CA MET A 78 4.07 11.76 -6.19
C MET A 78 2.78 12.54 -5.88
N LEU A 79 2.74 13.19 -4.72
CA LEU A 79 1.57 13.98 -4.34
C LEU A 79 1.27 15.08 -5.34
N ASP A 80 2.31 15.72 -5.87
CA ASP A 80 2.17 16.72 -6.92
C ASP A 80 1.44 16.18 -8.15
N LYS A 81 1.77 14.97 -8.58
CA LYS A 81 1.08 14.32 -9.71
C LYS A 81 -0.40 14.08 -9.42
N PHE A 82 -0.76 13.67 -8.22
CA PHE A 82 -2.16 13.37 -7.87
C PHE A 82 -3.02 14.60 -7.63
N THR A 83 -2.43 15.74 -7.28
CA THR A 83 -3.17 16.99 -7.04
C THR A 83 -3.18 17.94 -8.23
N MET A 84 -2.39 17.64 -9.28
CA MET A 84 -2.26 18.51 -10.44
C MET A 84 -3.61 18.75 -11.14
N GLY A 85 -3.99 20.00 -11.31
CA GLY A 85 -5.25 20.42 -11.97
C GLY A 85 -6.51 20.28 -11.09
N LEU A 86 -6.46 19.65 -9.93
CA LEU A 86 -7.62 19.49 -9.06
C LEU A 86 -7.95 20.78 -8.32
N ARG A 87 -9.25 21.02 -8.10
CA ARG A 87 -9.83 22.17 -7.39
C ARG A 87 -10.94 21.68 -6.47
N ASP A 88 -11.41 22.54 -5.59
CA ASP A 88 -12.58 22.34 -4.73
C ASP A 88 -12.61 20.98 -4.01
N GLU A 89 -13.74 20.28 -4.03
CA GLU A 89 -13.93 19.02 -3.33
C GLU A 89 -12.96 17.92 -3.77
N PRO A 90 -12.71 17.66 -5.07
CA PRO A 90 -11.73 16.67 -5.52
C PRO A 90 -10.32 16.89 -4.94
N LEU A 91 -9.86 18.13 -4.88
CA LEU A 91 -8.58 18.45 -4.25
C LEU A 91 -8.57 18.09 -2.76
N ARG A 92 -9.64 18.39 -2.05
CA ARG A 92 -9.78 18.11 -0.62
C ARG A 92 -9.89 16.62 -0.33
N ILE A 93 -10.56 15.87 -1.20
CA ILE A 93 -10.68 14.42 -1.12
C ILE A 93 -9.29 13.78 -1.25
N VAL A 94 -8.55 14.15 -2.30
CA VAL A 94 -7.20 13.61 -2.54
C VAL A 94 -6.28 13.89 -1.34
N HIS A 95 -6.24 15.13 -0.85
CA HIS A 95 -5.42 15.43 0.31
C HIS A 95 -5.87 14.68 1.57
N THR A 96 -7.17 14.54 1.79
CA THR A 96 -7.68 13.80 2.97
C THR A 96 -7.25 12.33 2.93
N ALA A 97 -7.31 11.69 1.77
CA ALA A 97 -6.88 10.33 1.57
C ALA A 97 -5.35 10.20 1.68
N MET A 98 -4.61 11.04 0.96
CA MET A 98 -3.14 10.96 0.91
C MET A 98 -2.45 11.33 2.22
N ASP A 99 -3.01 12.25 2.99
CA ASP A 99 -2.50 12.55 4.34
C ASP A 99 -2.49 11.30 5.22
N PHE A 100 -3.55 10.49 5.12
CA PHE A 100 -3.65 9.24 5.86
C PHE A 100 -2.66 8.20 5.31
N VAL A 101 -2.61 8.01 3.98
CA VAL A 101 -1.69 7.08 3.32
C VAL A 101 -0.24 7.39 3.70
N VAL A 102 0.19 8.65 3.54
CA VAL A 102 1.57 9.05 3.85
C VAL A 102 1.90 8.83 5.33
N LYS A 103 0.97 9.18 6.23
CA LYS A 103 1.16 8.93 7.66
C LYS A 103 1.31 7.45 7.97
N ASP A 104 0.51 6.59 7.35
CA ASP A 104 0.55 5.15 7.56
C ASP A 104 1.86 4.53 7.08
N VAL A 105 2.27 4.88 5.87
CA VAL A 105 3.56 4.43 5.29
C VAL A 105 4.72 4.92 6.16
N ALA A 106 4.72 6.20 6.55
CA ALA A 106 5.74 6.77 7.42
C ALA A 106 5.86 6.02 8.75
N MET A 107 4.73 5.70 9.37
CA MET A 107 4.70 4.92 10.61
C MET A 107 5.19 3.49 10.41
N THR A 108 4.84 2.85 9.31
CA THR A 108 5.27 1.47 9.03
C THR A 108 6.77 1.40 8.79
N ILE A 109 7.32 2.35 8.03
CA ILE A 109 8.78 2.46 7.83
C ILE A 109 9.49 2.72 9.16
N ASP A 110 9.02 3.68 9.95
CA ASP A 110 9.61 3.99 11.26
C ASP A 110 9.56 2.80 12.22
N ASN A 111 8.45 2.06 12.22
CA ASN A 111 8.29 0.85 13.02
C ASN A 111 9.20 -0.28 12.54
N SER A 112 9.35 -0.46 11.24
CA SER A 112 10.25 -1.47 10.66
C SER A 112 11.70 -1.22 11.09
N ILE A 113 12.16 0.02 11.01
CA ILE A 113 13.51 0.40 11.43
C ILE A 113 13.66 0.33 12.95
N ARG A 114 12.63 0.75 13.71
CA ARG A 114 12.61 0.66 15.16
C ARG A 114 12.81 -0.77 15.64
N GLY A 115 12.12 -1.72 15.01
CA GLY A 115 12.18 -3.14 15.37
C GLY A 115 13.38 -3.88 14.82
N ASP A 116 14.24 -3.25 14.02
CA ASP A 116 15.35 -3.92 13.37
C ASP A 116 16.38 -4.45 14.38
N ARG A 117 16.47 -5.77 14.48
CA ARG A 117 17.38 -6.48 15.41
C ARG A 117 18.85 -6.31 15.06
N ARG A 118 19.16 -6.09 13.79
CA ARG A 118 20.55 -5.92 13.34
C ARG A 118 21.16 -4.62 13.81
N THR A 119 20.34 -3.59 13.93
CA THR A 119 20.77 -2.30 14.46
C THR A 119 20.54 -2.18 15.97
N GLY A 120 19.87 -3.15 16.60
CA GLY A 120 19.63 -3.22 18.04
C GLY A 120 18.79 -2.07 18.59
N ASN A 121 17.94 -1.46 17.76
CA ASN A 121 17.24 -0.23 18.13
C ASN A 121 16.21 -0.43 19.26
N ASP A 122 15.35 -1.46 19.14
CA ASP A 122 14.29 -1.73 20.13
C ASP A 122 13.86 -3.20 20.05
N VAL A 123 14.51 -4.05 20.83
CA VAL A 123 14.26 -5.50 20.83
C VAL A 123 12.89 -5.81 21.42
N GLU A 124 12.46 -5.11 22.47
CA GLU A 124 11.16 -5.32 23.10
C GLU A 124 10.03 -4.99 22.11
N PHE A 125 10.16 -3.93 21.33
CA PHE A 125 9.23 -3.62 20.26
C PHE A 125 9.25 -4.69 19.17
N SER A 126 10.44 -5.10 18.72
CA SER A 126 10.60 -6.19 17.75
C SER A 126 9.90 -7.48 18.19
N ASP A 127 10.00 -7.79 19.47
CA ASP A 127 9.40 -9.00 20.04
C ASP A 127 7.87 -8.99 20.05
N ARG A 128 7.25 -7.85 19.83
CA ARG A 128 5.79 -7.71 19.64
C ARG A 128 5.38 -7.61 18.18
N CYS A 129 6.32 -7.68 17.25
CA CYS A 129 6.04 -7.61 15.83
C CYS A 129 5.84 -9.00 15.23
N VAL A 130 4.90 -9.08 14.29
CA VAL A 130 4.70 -10.19 13.37
C VAL A 130 4.98 -9.66 11.97
N LEU A 131 5.89 -10.30 11.24
CA LEU A 131 6.08 -10.03 9.83
C LEU A 131 4.93 -10.67 9.05
N SER A 132 4.39 -9.93 8.10
CA SER A 132 3.29 -10.44 7.29
C SER A 132 3.38 -9.91 5.87
N ASP A 133 2.67 -10.54 4.95
CA ASP A 133 2.32 -9.98 3.66
C ASP A 133 0.93 -9.32 3.69
N GLU A 134 0.60 -8.58 2.65
CA GLU A 134 -0.64 -7.81 2.56
C GLU A 134 -1.89 -8.69 2.72
N ASN A 135 -1.86 -9.90 2.17
CA ASN A 135 -3.01 -10.79 2.14
C ASN A 135 -3.34 -11.40 3.53
N ALA A 136 -2.33 -11.62 4.36
CA ALA A 136 -2.52 -12.17 5.69
C ALA A 136 -3.07 -11.15 6.70
N MET A 137 -2.85 -9.88 6.45
CA MET A 137 -3.03 -8.81 7.44
C MET A 137 -4.48 -8.55 7.80
N THR A 138 -5.36 -8.53 6.81
CA THR A 138 -6.71 -7.97 6.97
C THR A 138 -7.58 -8.78 7.93
N ALA A 139 -7.57 -10.10 7.83
CA ALA A 139 -8.39 -10.95 8.69
C ALA A 139 -7.60 -11.49 9.88
N PHE A 140 -6.34 -11.84 9.61
CA PHE A 140 -5.53 -12.60 10.53
C PHE A 140 -5.09 -11.80 11.77
N MET A 141 -4.68 -10.55 11.62
CA MET A 141 -4.19 -9.75 12.74
C MET A 141 -5.29 -9.05 13.54
N MET A 142 -6.54 -9.07 13.05
CA MET A 142 -7.67 -8.42 13.74
C MET A 142 -7.94 -8.96 15.14
N GLY A 143 -7.66 -10.23 15.36
CA GLY A 143 -7.82 -10.88 16.66
C GLY A 143 -6.60 -10.79 17.58
N PHE A 144 -5.52 -10.08 17.18
CA PHE A 144 -4.33 -9.89 18.00
C PHE A 144 -4.08 -8.40 18.29
N PRO A 145 -4.92 -7.73 19.07
CA PRO A 145 -4.89 -6.27 19.24
C PRO A 145 -3.61 -5.74 19.91
N THR A 146 -2.86 -6.61 20.60
CA THR A 146 -1.61 -6.25 21.29
C THR A 146 -0.36 -6.39 20.43
N LEU A 147 -0.47 -7.10 19.31
CA LEU A 147 0.63 -7.30 18.38
C LEU A 147 0.74 -6.16 17.36
N LYS A 148 1.91 -6.06 16.75
CA LYS A 148 2.18 -5.15 15.64
C LYS A 148 2.50 -5.97 14.41
N ALA A 149 1.66 -5.87 13.42
CA ALA A 149 1.96 -6.43 12.13
C ALA A 149 2.82 -5.45 11.34
N ILE A 150 3.83 -5.97 10.69
CA ILE A 150 4.73 -5.22 9.82
C ILE A 150 4.71 -5.86 8.44
N LEU A 151 4.22 -5.10 7.48
CA LEU A 151 4.18 -5.51 6.09
C LEU A 151 5.55 -5.39 5.44
N ARG A 152 5.97 -6.47 4.82
CA ARG A 152 7.22 -6.48 4.05
C ARG A 152 7.11 -5.75 2.72
N GLU A 153 5.93 -5.78 2.14
CA GLU A 153 5.69 -5.17 0.83
C GLU A 153 5.71 -3.65 0.86
N ILE A 154 5.44 -3.01 1.99
CA ILE A 154 5.34 -1.55 2.03
C ILE A 154 6.58 -0.86 1.45
N PRO A 155 7.81 -1.21 1.82
CA PRO A 155 8.98 -0.61 1.19
C PRO A 155 9.02 -0.84 -0.32
N THR A 156 8.68 -2.03 -0.76
CA THR A 156 8.70 -2.42 -2.17
C THR A 156 7.59 -1.75 -2.96
N MET A 157 6.36 -1.85 -2.50
CA MET A 157 5.19 -1.30 -3.17
C MET A 157 5.31 0.22 -3.34
N PHE A 158 5.66 0.91 -2.28
CA PHE A 158 5.73 2.36 -2.32
C PHE A 158 6.99 2.87 -3.02
N SER A 159 8.11 2.18 -2.92
CA SER A 159 9.31 2.54 -3.67
C SER A 159 9.16 2.23 -5.16
N ALA A 160 8.61 1.06 -5.49
CA ALA A 160 8.50 0.58 -6.85
C ALA A 160 7.42 1.29 -7.65
N ASN A 161 6.20 1.29 -7.11
CA ASN A 161 5.02 1.73 -7.84
C ASN A 161 4.86 3.26 -7.85
N LEU A 162 5.33 3.94 -6.82
CA LEU A 162 5.09 5.36 -6.66
C LEU A 162 6.25 6.23 -7.11
N LEU A 163 7.47 5.75 -7.07
CA LEU A 163 8.65 6.58 -7.23
C LEU A 163 9.47 6.25 -8.46
N ASN A 164 9.18 5.14 -9.13
CA ASN A 164 9.85 4.70 -10.35
C ASN A 164 11.39 4.84 -10.27
N HIS A 165 11.99 4.23 -9.24
CA HIS A 165 13.39 4.42 -8.89
C HIS A 165 14.23 3.17 -9.12
N TYR A 166 15.52 3.36 -9.35
CA TYR A 166 16.54 2.34 -9.61
C TYR A 166 16.61 1.20 -8.60
N SER A 167 16.17 1.42 -7.35
CA SER A 167 16.22 0.40 -6.32
C SER A 167 15.38 -0.83 -6.63
N THR A 168 14.23 -0.65 -7.27
CA THR A 168 13.36 -1.78 -7.63
C THR A 168 13.97 -2.62 -8.72
N THR A 169 14.49 -1.99 -9.77
CA THR A 169 15.18 -2.69 -10.87
C THR A 169 16.34 -3.52 -10.32
N HIS A 170 17.12 -2.97 -9.40
CA HIS A 170 18.19 -3.72 -8.74
C HIS A 170 17.67 -4.98 -8.03
N HIS A 171 16.58 -4.88 -7.29
CA HIS A 171 16.03 -6.03 -6.57
C HIS A 171 15.42 -7.08 -7.51
N LEU A 172 14.83 -6.66 -8.62
CA LEU A 172 14.39 -7.58 -9.68
C LEU A 172 15.59 -8.32 -10.28
N ASP A 173 16.65 -7.60 -10.63
CA ASP A 173 17.88 -8.21 -11.15
C ASP A 173 18.48 -9.25 -10.17
N VAL A 174 18.48 -8.93 -8.87
CA VAL A 174 18.94 -9.85 -7.81
C VAL A 174 18.07 -11.10 -7.75
N ALA A 175 16.74 -10.95 -7.81
CA ALA A 175 15.82 -12.07 -7.80
C ALA A 175 15.96 -12.97 -9.02
N GLN A 176 16.13 -12.40 -10.21
CA GLN A 176 16.32 -13.13 -11.45
C GLN A 176 17.67 -13.87 -11.48
N GLN A 177 18.74 -13.25 -10.99
CA GLN A 177 20.04 -13.91 -10.82
C GLN A 177 19.96 -15.08 -9.83
N PHE A 178 19.07 -15.01 -8.86
CA PHE A 178 18.82 -16.11 -7.90
C PHE A 178 17.97 -17.24 -8.48
N GLY A 179 17.31 -17.00 -9.64
CA GLY A 179 16.56 -18.01 -10.39
C GLY A 179 15.03 -17.81 -10.40
N ILE A 180 14.53 -16.65 -9.99
CA ILE A 180 13.11 -16.30 -10.18
C ILE A 180 12.91 -15.88 -11.63
N PRO A 181 11.95 -16.46 -12.38
CA PRO A 181 11.70 -16.07 -13.76
C PRO A 181 11.20 -14.63 -13.88
N GLY A 182 11.68 -13.88 -14.86
CA GLY A 182 11.30 -12.49 -15.08
C GLY A 182 9.91 -12.28 -15.71
N ASP A 183 9.15 -13.34 -15.95
CA ASP A 183 7.79 -13.32 -16.48
C ASP A 183 6.69 -13.49 -15.40
N VAL A 184 7.08 -13.49 -14.14
CA VAL A 184 6.16 -13.48 -13.00
C VAL A 184 5.83 -12.05 -12.54
N CYS A 185 4.94 -11.92 -11.56
CA CYS A 185 4.60 -10.62 -10.98
C CYS A 185 5.85 -9.95 -10.37
N PRO A 186 6.20 -8.72 -10.78
CA PRO A 186 7.42 -8.05 -10.32
C PRO A 186 7.38 -7.63 -8.85
N MET A 187 6.19 -7.56 -8.22
CA MET A 187 6.08 -7.18 -6.81
C MET A 187 6.68 -8.23 -5.87
N PRO A 188 6.19 -9.49 -5.83
CA PRO A 188 6.79 -10.52 -5.01
C PRO A 188 8.22 -10.89 -5.45
N GLU A 189 8.54 -10.71 -6.73
CA GLU A 189 9.90 -10.86 -7.23
C GLU A 189 10.84 -9.83 -6.57
N ALA A 190 10.46 -8.54 -6.55
CA ALA A 190 11.25 -7.50 -5.90
C ALA A 190 11.38 -7.71 -4.39
N GLU A 191 10.33 -8.21 -3.71
CA GLU A 191 10.38 -8.56 -2.30
C GLU A 191 11.38 -9.69 -2.01
N ALA A 192 11.36 -10.72 -2.85
CA ALA A 192 12.35 -11.77 -2.78
C ALA A 192 13.77 -11.21 -2.99
N GLY A 193 13.95 -10.33 -3.97
CA GLY A 193 15.23 -9.66 -4.24
C GLY A 193 15.71 -8.81 -3.07
N ILE A 194 14.83 -8.02 -2.45
CA ILE A 194 15.14 -7.27 -1.22
C ILE A 194 15.60 -8.22 -0.10
N SER A 195 14.92 -9.35 0.05
CA SER A 195 15.29 -10.36 1.05
C SER A 195 16.63 -11.00 0.72
N ILE A 196 16.89 -11.37 -0.53
CA ILE A 196 18.14 -11.99 -0.99
C ILE A 196 19.32 -11.03 -0.80
N ASP A 197 19.14 -9.76 -1.15
CA ASP A 197 20.16 -8.70 -1.02
C ASP A 197 20.33 -8.20 0.43
N ASP A 198 19.60 -8.79 1.36
CA ASP A 198 19.64 -8.41 2.78
C ASP A 198 19.29 -6.93 3.03
N ASP A 199 18.43 -6.37 2.19
CA ASP A 199 18.09 -4.94 2.18
C ASP A 199 16.77 -4.63 2.91
N PHE A 200 16.34 -5.49 3.84
CA PHE A 200 15.15 -5.30 4.68
C PHE A 200 15.48 -5.42 6.17
N PRO A 201 14.84 -4.60 7.04
CA PRO A 201 15.00 -4.74 8.48
C PRO A 201 14.62 -6.12 9.00
N VAL A 202 15.42 -6.70 9.87
CA VAL A 202 15.14 -7.99 10.52
C VAL A 202 14.42 -7.73 11.83
N LEU A 203 13.14 -8.08 11.90
CA LEU A 203 12.31 -7.85 13.09
C LEU A 203 11.24 -8.94 13.23
N GLY A 204 10.60 -8.97 14.40
CA GLY A 204 9.54 -9.90 14.71
C GLY A 204 10.02 -11.23 15.27
N LYS A 205 9.12 -11.94 15.97
CA LYS A 205 9.36 -13.30 16.49
C LYS A 205 8.87 -14.38 15.56
N CYS A 206 7.93 -14.04 14.67
CA CYS A 206 7.43 -14.96 13.66
C CYS A 206 6.95 -14.19 12.43
N ALA A 207 6.72 -14.91 11.36
CA ALA A 207 6.14 -14.40 10.14
C ALA A 207 4.92 -15.23 9.73
N VAL A 208 3.93 -14.58 9.11
CA VAL A 208 2.79 -15.23 8.48
C VAL A 208 2.68 -14.72 7.06
N GLN A 209 2.63 -15.62 6.11
CA GLN A 209 2.55 -15.32 4.69
C GLN A 209 1.35 -16.02 4.09
N VAL A 210 0.68 -15.41 3.12
CA VAL A 210 -0.42 -16.03 2.37
C VAL A 210 0.05 -16.43 0.99
N ASN A 211 0.14 -17.70 0.75
CA ASN A 211 0.35 -18.25 -0.58
C ASN A 211 -0.97 -18.22 -1.34
N THR A 212 -1.19 -17.13 -2.06
CA THR A 212 -2.27 -17.01 -3.02
C THR A 212 -1.95 -17.82 -4.28
N THR A 213 -2.93 -17.99 -5.15
CA THR A 213 -2.77 -18.65 -6.46
C THR A 213 -2.00 -17.78 -7.45
N CYS A 214 -0.80 -17.39 -7.07
CA CYS A 214 0.10 -16.50 -7.80
C CYS A 214 1.51 -17.10 -7.80
N ASP A 215 2.04 -17.42 -8.97
CA ASP A 215 3.34 -18.07 -9.12
C ASP A 215 4.47 -17.23 -8.52
N GLY A 216 4.46 -15.93 -8.72
CA GLY A 216 5.43 -15.02 -8.14
C GLY A 216 5.39 -15.01 -6.61
N ALA A 217 4.18 -14.96 -6.02
CA ALA A 217 4.02 -14.98 -4.56
C ALA A 217 4.47 -16.31 -3.95
N LEU A 218 4.13 -17.44 -4.58
CA LEU A 218 4.56 -18.77 -4.10
C LEU A 218 6.10 -18.89 -4.07
N MET A 219 6.77 -18.48 -5.14
CA MET A 219 8.24 -18.52 -5.22
C MET A 219 8.87 -17.52 -4.26
N GLY A 220 8.42 -16.27 -4.27
CA GLY A 220 8.94 -15.22 -3.40
C GLY A 220 8.78 -15.56 -1.92
N ASN A 221 7.59 -15.96 -1.50
CA ASN A 221 7.30 -16.34 -0.12
C ASN A 221 8.12 -17.55 0.33
N GLY A 222 8.31 -18.54 -0.54
CA GLY A 222 9.15 -19.70 -0.23
C GLY A 222 10.61 -19.34 0.03
N ILE A 223 11.18 -18.45 -0.77
CA ILE A 223 12.55 -17.95 -0.59
C ILE A 223 12.67 -17.16 0.72
N ILE A 224 11.74 -16.23 0.94
CA ILE A 224 11.74 -15.35 2.11
C ILE A 224 11.57 -16.17 3.40
N ALA A 225 10.63 -17.13 3.42
CA ALA A 225 10.43 -18.00 4.58
C ALA A 225 11.70 -18.76 4.94
N LYS A 226 12.34 -19.38 3.94
CA LYS A 226 13.61 -20.09 4.13
C LYS A 226 14.70 -19.20 4.73
N ARG A 227 14.83 -17.97 4.25
CA ARG A 227 15.82 -17.03 4.76
C ARG A 227 15.50 -16.60 6.19
N LEU A 228 14.24 -16.24 6.48
CA LEU A 228 13.80 -15.86 7.81
C LEU A 228 14.10 -16.96 8.84
N GLU A 229 13.81 -18.21 8.50
CA GLU A 229 14.04 -19.35 9.40
C GLU A 229 15.53 -19.69 9.58
N ARG A 230 16.27 -19.80 8.47
CA ARG A 230 17.65 -20.28 8.50
C ARG A 230 18.65 -19.24 8.97
N GLU A 231 18.50 -18.01 8.52
CA GLU A 231 19.48 -16.96 8.76
C GLU A 231 19.16 -16.15 10.02
N TYR A 232 17.86 -16.00 10.35
CA TYR A 232 17.44 -15.12 11.44
C TYR A 232 16.68 -15.84 12.57
N GLY A 233 16.40 -17.13 12.41
CA GLY A 233 15.65 -17.90 13.42
C GLY A 233 14.23 -17.43 13.61
N ILE A 234 13.62 -16.81 12.59
CA ILE A 234 12.23 -16.32 12.60
C ILE A 234 11.35 -17.38 11.93
N PRO A 235 10.59 -18.18 12.71
CA PRO A 235 9.71 -19.20 12.15
C PRO A 235 8.59 -18.55 11.33
N THR A 236 8.25 -19.18 10.19
CA THR A 236 7.28 -18.66 9.23
C THR A 236 6.14 -19.65 9.03
N PHE A 237 4.92 -19.20 9.16
CA PHE A 237 3.73 -19.94 8.75
C PHE A 237 3.30 -19.50 7.36
N GLN A 238 3.15 -20.47 6.45
CA GLN A 238 2.65 -20.21 5.09
C GLN A 238 1.20 -20.68 4.99
N LEU A 239 0.30 -19.73 5.06
CA LEU A 239 -1.13 -19.96 4.91
C LEU A 239 -1.48 -20.10 3.42
N VAL A 240 -2.30 -21.09 3.07
CA VAL A 240 -2.65 -21.35 1.68
C VAL A 240 -4.05 -20.85 1.36
N ALA A 241 -4.16 -19.96 0.38
CA ALA A 241 -5.43 -19.56 -0.19
C ALA A 241 -5.78 -20.50 -1.38
N PRO A 242 -6.76 -21.41 -1.23
CA PRO A 242 -7.04 -22.42 -2.24
C PRO A 242 -7.78 -21.86 -3.46
N MET A 243 -7.47 -22.38 -4.66
CA MET A 243 -8.12 -21.95 -5.91
C MET A 243 -9.62 -22.27 -5.98
N ARG A 244 -10.02 -23.44 -5.47
CA ARG A 244 -11.39 -23.94 -5.56
C ARG A 244 -12.26 -23.53 -4.38
N HIS A 245 -12.27 -22.23 -4.07
CA HIS A 245 -12.91 -21.67 -2.89
C HIS A 245 -14.42 -21.94 -2.73
N ARG A 246 -15.11 -22.42 -3.79
CA ARG A 246 -16.54 -22.74 -3.78
C ARG A 246 -16.84 -24.16 -3.30
N GLU A 247 -15.87 -25.05 -3.28
CA GLU A 247 -16.01 -26.41 -2.82
C GLU A 247 -16.01 -26.45 -1.28
N GLU A 248 -16.97 -27.16 -0.69
CA GLU A 248 -17.17 -27.21 0.77
C GLU A 248 -15.93 -27.74 1.51
N ASP A 249 -15.32 -28.80 0.98
CA ASP A 249 -14.12 -29.40 1.57
C ASP A 249 -12.93 -28.44 1.52
N VAL A 250 -12.80 -27.65 0.44
CA VAL A 250 -11.76 -26.65 0.30
C VAL A 250 -11.96 -25.49 1.29
N GLN A 251 -13.21 -25.09 1.52
CA GLN A 251 -13.53 -24.06 2.53
C GLN A 251 -13.23 -24.57 3.94
N LYS A 252 -13.52 -25.83 4.26
CA LYS A 252 -13.17 -26.46 5.55
C LYS A 252 -11.66 -26.51 5.74
N TYR A 253 -10.92 -26.88 4.67
CA TYR A 253 -9.45 -26.87 4.69
C TYR A 253 -8.91 -25.47 4.97
N ALA A 254 -9.36 -24.47 4.24
CA ALA A 254 -8.91 -23.07 4.42
C ALA A 254 -9.24 -22.55 5.84
N ALA A 255 -10.42 -22.90 6.36
CA ALA A 255 -10.79 -22.53 7.74
C ALA A 255 -9.91 -23.22 8.78
N GLN A 256 -9.52 -24.48 8.55
CA GLN A 256 -8.60 -25.19 9.43
C GLN A 256 -7.19 -24.62 9.36
N ASP A 257 -6.72 -24.29 8.16
CA ASP A 257 -5.40 -23.67 7.96
C ASP A 257 -5.32 -22.30 8.64
N MET A 258 -6.39 -21.49 8.58
CA MET A 258 -6.49 -20.25 9.33
C MET A 258 -6.43 -20.48 10.86
N LYS A 259 -7.08 -21.51 11.37
CA LYS A 259 -6.97 -21.87 12.81
C LYS A 259 -5.56 -22.28 13.19
N ASN A 260 -4.87 -23.02 12.31
CA ASN A 260 -3.48 -23.41 12.51
C ASN A 260 -2.56 -22.19 12.54
N ALA A 261 -2.79 -21.23 11.67
CA ALA A 261 -2.05 -19.96 11.64
C ALA A 261 -2.28 -19.15 12.93
N ILE A 262 -3.53 -19.09 13.43
CA ILE A 262 -3.85 -18.47 14.71
C ILE A 262 -3.09 -19.16 15.85
N ALA A 263 -3.16 -20.49 15.93
CA ALA A 263 -2.47 -21.26 16.94
C ALA A 263 -0.93 -21.08 16.89
N PHE A 264 -0.39 -20.99 15.68
CA PHE A 264 1.04 -20.72 15.48
C PHE A 264 1.44 -19.35 16.06
N VAL A 265 0.68 -18.28 15.78
CA VAL A 265 0.98 -16.96 16.34
C VAL A 265 0.77 -16.95 17.85
N GLU A 266 -0.27 -17.60 18.37
CA GLU A 266 -0.47 -17.74 19.82
C GLU A 266 0.76 -18.38 20.49
N GLU A 267 1.28 -19.46 19.93
CA GLU A 267 2.45 -20.17 20.44
C GLU A 267 3.71 -19.30 20.38
N LYS A 268 4.01 -18.71 19.23
CA LYS A 268 5.26 -17.97 19.01
C LYS A 268 5.30 -16.62 19.74
N MET A 269 4.15 -15.98 19.88
CA MET A 269 4.03 -14.65 20.47
C MET A 269 3.61 -14.66 21.95
N GLY A 270 3.14 -15.81 22.48
CA GLY A 270 2.67 -15.93 23.85
C GLY A 270 1.39 -15.13 24.15
N VAL A 271 0.56 -14.89 23.15
CA VAL A 271 -0.71 -14.14 23.24
C VAL A 271 -1.88 -15.03 22.82
N LYS A 272 -3.09 -14.64 23.18
CA LYS A 272 -4.30 -15.35 22.77
C LYS A 272 -5.12 -14.53 21.78
N TRP A 273 -5.75 -15.24 20.85
CA TRP A 273 -6.70 -14.67 19.92
C TRP A 273 -7.93 -14.12 20.66
N ASP A 274 -8.31 -12.90 20.33
CA ASP A 274 -9.49 -12.20 20.88
C ASP A 274 -10.59 -12.09 19.82
N TRP A 275 -11.59 -12.95 19.93
CA TRP A 275 -12.75 -12.92 19.03
C TRP A 275 -13.56 -11.64 19.11
N LYS A 276 -13.60 -10.98 20.27
CA LYS A 276 -14.30 -9.71 20.41
C LYS A 276 -13.61 -8.62 19.62
N ALA A 277 -12.29 -8.51 19.74
CA ALA A 277 -11.49 -7.58 18.97
C ALA A 277 -11.62 -7.82 17.46
N TYR A 278 -11.62 -9.10 17.04
CA TYR A 278 -11.83 -9.49 15.64
C TYR A 278 -13.18 -8.99 15.12
N PHE A 279 -14.30 -9.29 15.81
CA PHE A 279 -15.62 -8.87 15.33
C PHE A 279 -15.83 -7.35 15.36
N GLU A 280 -15.28 -6.66 16.34
CA GLU A 280 -15.31 -5.20 16.37
C GLU A 280 -14.53 -4.58 15.19
N CYS A 281 -13.38 -5.14 14.85
CA CYS A 281 -12.62 -4.71 13.69
C CYS A 281 -13.36 -5.02 12.38
N ALA A 282 -13.87 -6.24 12.21
CA ALA A 282 -14.65 -6.65 11.04
C ALA A 282 -15.88 -5.74 10.80
N LYS A 283 -16.55 -5.32 11.88
CA LYS A 283 -17.64 -4.36 11.79
C LYS A 283 -17.20 -3.02 11.22
N ARG A 284 -16.06 -2.49 11.68
CA ARG A 284 -15.51 -1.23 11.15
C ARG A 284 -15.08 -1.35 9.69
N VAL A 285 -14.46 -2.47 9.32
CA VAL A 285 -14.09 -2.74 7.91
C VAL A 285 -15.32 -2.79 7.01
N ASN A 286 -16.39 -3.44 7.45
CA ASN A 286 -17.65 -3.48 6.69
C ASN A 286 -18.30 -2.09 6.56
N GLU A 287 -18.21 -1.23 7.58
CA GLU A 287 -18.69 0.16 7.50
C GLU A 287 -17.87 0.94 6.44
N THR A 288 -16.57 0.83 6.48
CA THR A 288 -15.65 1.42 5.50
C THR A 288 -15.95 0.95 4.08
N THR A 289 -16.16 -0.36 3.89
CA THR A 289 -16.49 -0.93 2.57
C THR A 289 -17.78 -0.36 2.00
N ARG A 290 -18.83 -0.18 2.83
CA ARG A 290 -20.09 0.44 2.37
C ARG A 290 -19.88 1.88 1.89
N ASN A 291 -19.10 2.68 2.62
CA ASN A 291 -18.78 4.05 2.21
C ASN A 291 -18.08 4.06 0.84
N ARG A 292 -17.19 3.12 0.59
CA ARG A 292 -16.44 3.03 -0.67
C ARG A 292 -17.32 2.64 -1.85
N TRP A 293 -18.32 1.81 -1.66
CA TRP A 293 -19.30 1.54 -2.71
C TRP A 293 -19.98 2.82 -3.18
N GLU A 294 -20.40 3.70 -2.27
CA GLU A 294 -21.02 4.99 -2.65
C GLU A 294 -20.02 5.88 -3.43
N TRP A 295 -18.75 5.88 -3.10
CA TRP A 295 -17.75 6.62 -3.86
C TRP A 295 -17.60 6.09 -5.29
N LEU A 296 -17.63 4.79 -5.47
CA LEU A 296 -17.58 4.15 -6.79
C LEU A 296 -18.83 4.47 -7.61
N GLU A 297 -20.00 4.48 -6.99
CA GLU A 297 -21.26 4.89 -7.63
C GLU A 297 -21.19 6.33 -8.11
N VAL A 298 -20.72 7.26 -7.29
CA VAL A 298 -20.51 8.65 -7.70
C VAL A 298 -19.49 8.77 -8.82
N ASN A 299 -18.40 8.02 -8.75
CA ASN A 299 -17.39 8.02 -9.82
C ASN A 299 -17.91 7.44 -11.13
N SER A 300 -18.98 6.66 -11.13
CA SER A 300 -19.65 6.16 -12.34
C SER A 300 -20.53 7.20 -13.03
N THR A 301 -20.83 8.32 -12.35
CA THR A 301 -21.66 9.42 -12.87
C THR A 301 -20.87 10.39 -13.77
N PRO A 302 -21.51 11.36 -14.43
CA PRO A 302 -20.79 12.44 -15.13
C PRO A 302 -19.92 13.32 -14.24
N TYR A 303 -20.02 13.22 -12.92
CA TYR A 303 -19.33 14.05 -11.94
C TYR A 303 -18.50 13.20 -10.97
N PRO A 304 -17.48 12.46 -11.44
CA PRO A 304 -16.59 11.71 -10.56
C PRO A 304 -15.86 12.65 -9.61
N GLN A 305 -15.68 12.24 -8.37
CA GLN A 305 -15.08 13.07 -7.33
C GLN A 305 -13.78 12.52 -6.77
N PHE A 306 -13.49 11.25 -7.01
CA PHE A 306 -12.31 10.59 -6.44
C PHE A 306 -11.34 10.15 -7.56
N VAL A 307 -10.08 10.57 -7.46
CA VAL A 307 -9.03 10.15 -8.40
C VAL A 307 -8.76 8.66 -8.22
N GLY A 308 -8.88 7.86 -9.28
CA GLY A 308 -8.80 6.39 -9.23
C GLY A 308 -7.53 5.87 -8.58
N ALA A 309 -6.36 6.38 -8.94
CA ALA A 309 -5.09 5.98 -8.34
C ALA A 309 -5.03 6.28 -6.83
N VAL A 310 -5.56 7.43 -6.38
CA VAL A 310 -5.62 7.78 -4.95
C VAL A 310 -6.61 6.91 -4.21
N PHE A 311 -7.74 6.56 -4.86
CA PHE A 311 -8.71 5.63 -4.32
C PHE A 311 -8.06 4.25 -4.06
N SER A 312 -7.30 3.74 -5.03
CA SER A 312 -6.59 2.47 -4.89
C SER A 312 -5.61 2.52 -3.72
N LEU A 313 -4.71 3.50 -3.67
CA LEU A 313 -3.75 3.66 -2.58
C LEU A 313 -4.40 3.78 -1.20
N TYR A 314 -5.50 4.53 -1.09
CA TYR A 314 -6.24 4.63 0.16
C TYR A 314 -6.91 3.31 0.55
N ASN A 315 -7.39 2.57 -0.45
CA ASN A 315 -7.96 1.24 -0.25
C ASN A 315 -6.90 0.25 0.22
N ASP A 316 -5.74 0.23 -0.42
CA ASP A 316 -4.61 -0.63 -0.04
C ASP A 316 -4.13 -0.34 1.38
N THR A 317 -4.03 0.95 1.76
CA THR A 317 -3.71 1.34 3.14
C THR A 317 -4.72 0.76 4.15
N ASN A 318 -6.00 0.60 3.77
CA ASN A 318 -6.98 -0.04 4.64
C ASN A 318 -6.69 -1.53 4.85
N TYR A 319 -6.26 -2.23 3.82
CA TYR A 319 -5.81 -3.62 3.97
C TYR A 319 -4.57 -3.71 4.86
N MET A 320 -3.62 -2.83 4.65
CA MET A 320 -2.35 -2.80 5.35
C MET A 320 -2.44 -2.23 6.78
N GLY A 321 -3.24 -1.17 6.96
CA GLY A 321 -3.35 -0.42 8.22
C GLY A 321 -4.32 -1.01 9.24
N ASN A 322 -5.05 -2.08 8.90
CA ASN A 322 -6.10 -2.63 9.76
C ASN A 322 -5.59 -3.20 11.09
N CYS A 323 -4.32 -3.51 11.18
CA CYS A 323 -3.74 -4.07 12.38
C CYS A 323 -3.56 -3.03 13.47
N GLY A 324 -4.62 -2.79 14.21
CA GLY A 324 -4.67 -1.85 15.32
C GLY A 324 -5.09 -0.43 14.95
N ARG A 325 -5.28 -0.12 13.66
CA ARG A 325 -5.69 1.22 13.19
C ARG A 325 -7.09 1.29 12.56
N SER A 326 -7.82 0.21 12.54
CA SER A 326 -9.16 0.15 11.93
C SER A 326 -10.12 1.22 12.45
N ALA A 327 -9.94 1.71 13.67
CA ALA A 327 -10.75 2.79 14.25
C ALA A 327 -10.50 4.17 13.62
N GLU A 328 -9.38 4.36 12.91
CA GLU A 328 -9.04 5.64 12.28
C GLU A 328 -9.76 5.84 10.93
N PHE A 329 -10.17 4.76 10.26
CA PHE A 329 -10.82 4.84 8.95
C PHE A 329 -12.23 5.46 8.96
N PRO A 330 -13.17 5.04 9.82
CA PRO A 330 -14.55 5.55 9.75
C PRO A 330 -14.67 7.07 9.82
N PRO A 331 -13.93 7.82 10.67
CA PRO A 331 -14.00 9.27 10.66
C PRO A 331 -13.42 9.91 9.39
N ILE A 332 -12.38 9.29 8.79
CA ILE A 332 -11.79 9.77 7.53
C ILE A 332 -12.76 9.51 6.38
N ASP A 333 -13.33 8.30 6.32
CA ASP A 333 -14.33 7.93 5.33
C ASP A 333 -15.55 8.86 5.39
N LYS A 334 -16.06 9.19 6.57
CA LYS A 334 -17.17 10.14 6.73
C LYS A 334 -16.82 11.53 6.21
N LYS A 335 -15.57 11.97 6.40
CA LYS A 335 -15.10 13.25 5.86
C LYS A 335 -15.02 13.21 4.33
N ILE A 336 -14.47 12.13 3.77
CA ILE A 336 -14.40 11.93 2.31
C ILE A 336 -15.81 11.86 1.74
N MET A 337 -16.71 11.06 2.32
CA MET A 337 -18.12 10.96 1.89
C MET A 337 -18.83 12.30 1.85
N LYS A 338 -18.64 13.11 2.87
CA LYS A 338 -19.21 14.46 2.89
C LYS A 338 -18.72 15.29 1.70
N LEU A 339 -17.42 15.23 1.40
CA LEU A 339 -16.84 15.96 0.27
C LEU A 339 -17.32 15.40 -1.08
N VAL A 340 -17.40 14.07 -1.21
CA VAL A 340 -17.90 13.39 -2.42
C VAL A 340 -19.34 13.83 -2.71
N ARG A 341 -20.23 13.82 -1.72
CA ARG A 341 -21.63 14.25 -1.88
C ARG A 341 -21.70 15.73 -2.24
N GLN A 342 -20.95 16.58 -1.56
CA GLN A 342 -20.92 18.03 -1.86
C GLN A 342 -20.45 18.30 -3.29
N GLY A 343 -19.37 17.65 -3.74
CA GLY A 343 -18.86 17.81 -5.09
C GLY A 343 -19.85 17.28 -6.14
N TYR A 344 -20.51 16.16 -5.88
CA TYR A 344 -21.54 15.62 -6.76
C TYR A 344 -22.75 16.56 -6.88
N GLU A 345 -23.29 17.06 -5.77
CA GLU A 345 -24.41 17.99 -5.74
C GLU A 345 -24.10 19.31 -6.47
N ARG A 346 -22.86 19.80 -6.33
CA ARG A 346 -22.37 21.00 -7.03
C ARG A 346 -22.00 20.76 -8.47
N LYS A 347 -22.03 19.50 -8.94
CA LYS A 347 -21.56 19.10 -10.27
C LYS A 347 -20.10 19.52 -10.53
N THR A 348 -19.26 19.41 -9.49
CA THR A 348 -17.85 19.78 -9.61
C THR A 348 -17.15 18.82 -10.58
N MET A 349 -16.42 19.37 -11.55
CA MET A 349 -15.68 18.61 -12.54
C MET A 349 -14.21 18.48 -12.12
N MET A 350 -13.65 17.26 -12.15
CA MET A 350 -12.21 17.04 -11.93
C MET A 350 -11.37 17.43 -13.14
N ALA A 351 -11.95 17.38 -14.34
CA ALA A 351 -11.33 17.76 -15.59
C ALA A 351 -12.33 18.54 -16.45
N PRO A 352 -11.87 19.44 -17.32
CA PRO A 352 -12.75 20.22 -18.22
C PRO A 352 -13.53 19.33 -19.19
N GLU A 353 -12.97 18.18 -19.55
CA GLU A 353 -13.58 17.23 -20.47
C GLU A 353 -13.19 15.80 -20.08
N TYR A 354 -14.12 14.86 -20.15
CA TYR A 354 -13.88 13.42 -19.99
C TYR A 354 -13.99 12.74 -21.34
N ARG A 355 -12.92 12.07 -21.77
CA ARG A 355 -12.90 11.34 -23.06
C ARG A 355 -13.31 9.89 -22.91
N HIS A 356 -12.77 9.22 -21.90
CA HIS A 356 -13.00 7.79 -21.67
C HIS A 356 -13.20 7.52 -20.18
N ARG A 357 -13.93 6.44 -19.88
CA ARG A 357 -13.99 5.84 -18.57
C ARG A 357 -13.31 4.50 -18.65
N CYS A 358 -12.35 4.30 -17.76
CA CYS A 358 -11.67 3.03 -17.62
C CYS A 358 -12.05 2.40 -16.29
N ILE A 359 -12.40 1.13 -16.32
CA ILE A 359 -12.44 0.30 -15.12
C ILE A 359 -11.08 -0.39 -15.06
N VAL A 360 -10.31 -0.09 -14.04
CA VAL A 360 -9.11 -0.83 -13.73
C VAL A 360 -9.52 -2.02 -12.88
N TRP A 361 -9.38 -3.20 -13.45
CA TRP A 361 -9.63 -4.45 -12.76
C TRP A 361 -8.29 -5.05 -12.37
N GLY A 362 -8.02 -5.12 -11.09
CA GLY A 362 -6.77 -5.66 -10.61
C GLY A 362 -6.51 -5.29 -9.16
N VAL A 363 -5.49 -5.91 -8.61
CA VAL A 363 -5.16 -5.74 -7.19
C VAL A 363 -4.47 -4.41 -6.94
N GLN A 364 -3.75 -3.87 -7.94
CA GLN A 364 -2.99 -2.62 -7.74
C GLN A 364 -2.77 -1.85 -9.05
N PRO A 365 -2.64 -0.54 -8.99
CA PRO A 365 -2.32 0.29 -10.15
C PRO A 365 -0.87 0.12 -10.61
#